data_303b0f4b6c193299ecf94b43da530498
#
_entry.id   303b0f4b6c193299ecf94b43da530498
#
_cell.length_a   1.000
_cell.length_b   1.000
_cell.length_c   1.000
_cell.angle_alpha   90.00
_cell.angle_beta   90.00
_cell.angle_gamma   90.00
#
_symmetry.space_group_name_H-M   'P 1'
#
loop_
_entity.id
_entity.type
_entity.pdbx_description
1 polymer ?
#
loop_
_entity_poly.entity_id
_entity_poly.type
_entity_poly.pdbx_seq_one_letter_code
_entity_poly.pdbx_strand_id
1 'polypeptide(L)'
;MKPLQRLYTLANSFLAGSIVLSSVLLGSCSSIDAFEKNAEIPKHQWAYDFQPEVEFNITDTVSTYNVLVTLRHTDAYAYKNIWLFLSTRQPGDSTFQKERFELTLQDQEGKWIGTGMSDIWEVRYPLFNNIRFTKQGNYTIRLQQTMRDNPLLHVMNVGVRIEKAKS
;
A
#
# COMPACT_ATOMS: atom_id res chain seq x y z
N MET A 1 17.60 -10.37 66.18
CA MET A 1 16.65 -9.71 65.23
C MET A 1 17.42 -9.03 64.12
N LYS A 2 18.15 -9.74 63.24
CA LYS A 2 18.89 -9.12 62.14
C LYS A 2 18.98 -9.94 60.80
N PRO A 3 18.38 -11.11 60.61
CA PRO A 3 18.46 -11.77 59.30
C PRO A 3 17.29 -11.41 58.35
N LEU A 4 16.13 -10.94 58.80
CA LEU A 4 15.00 -10.67 57.94
C LEU A 4 15.13 -9.40 57.06
N GLN A 5 15.84 -8.36 57.57
CA GLN A 5 15.99 -7.11 56.78
C GLN A 5 16.93 -7.25 55.57
N ARG A 6 17.86 -8.21 55.55
CA ARG A 6 18.72 -8.45 54.38
C ARG A 6 18.02 -9.16 53.22
N LEU A 7 16.99 -9.95 53.50
CA LEU A 7 16.22 -10.64 52.47
C LEU A 7 15.32 -9.67 51.65
N TYR A 8 14.75 -8.66 52.29
CA TYR A 8 13.92 -7.65 51.63
C TYR A 8 14.71 -6.71 50.73
N THR A 9 15.95 -6.38 51.06
CA THR A 9 16.80 -5.53 50.21
C THR A 9 17.29 -6.24 48.95
N LEU A 10 17.56 -7.54 49.03
CA LEU A 10 17.95 -8.32 47.82
C LEU A 10 16.76 -8.58 46.87
N ALA A 11 15.57 -8.85 47.41
CA ALA A 11 14.35 -9.05 46.61
C ALA A 11 13.94 -7.78 45.84
N ASN A 12 14.02 -6.61 46.48
CA ASN A 12 13.73 -5.32 45.83
C ASN A 12 14.74 -4.94 44.74
N SER A 13 16.02 -5.30 44.91
CA SER A 13 17.05 -5.04 43.89
C SER A 13 16.88 -5.89 42.64
N PHE A 14 16.40 -7.13 42.74
CA PHE A 14 16.11 -7.99 41.62
C PHE A 14 14.84 -7.55 40.85
N LEU A 15 13.82 -7.05 41.54
CA LEU A 15 12.59 -6.57 40.92
C LEU A 15 12.82 -5.26 40.16
N ALA A 16 13.61 -4.33 40.67
CA ALA A 16 13.95 -3.08 40.01
C ALA A 16 14.82 -3.29 38.77
N GLY A 17 15.75 -4.25 38.78
CA GLY A 17 16.59 -4.60 37.64
C GLY A 17 15.78 -5.24 36.45
N SER A 18 14.75 -6.01 36.75
CA SER A 18 13.92 -6.68 35.76
C SER A 18 12.99 -5.71 35.01
N ILE A 19 12.53 -4.64 35.64
CA ILE A 19 11.64 -3.63 35.01
C ILE A 19 12.44 -2.72 34.07
N VAL A 20 13.68 -2.40 34.36
CA VAL A 20 14.53 -1.55 33.51
C VAL A 20 14.97 -2.28 32.24
N LEU A 21 15.18 -3.59 32.28
CA LEU A 21 15.57 -4.39 31.11
C LEU A 21 14.42 -4.60 30.14
N SER A 22 13.17 -4.55 30.61
CA SER A 22 11.98 -4.74 29.76
C SER A 22 11.62 -3.52 28.88
N SER A 23 12.13 -2.32 29.20
CA SER A 23 11.79 -1.08 28.49
C SER A 23 12.68 -0.75 27.27
N VAL A 24 13.71 -1.55 26.99
CA VAL A 24 14.67 -1.27 25.89
C VAL A 24 14.28 -1.95 24.59
N LEU A 25 13.24 -2.81 24.56
CA LEU A 25 12.88 -3.61 23.39
C LEU A 25 11.77 -3.01 22.49
N LEU A 26 11.34 -1.76 22.70
CA LEU A 26 10.28 -1.13 21.92
C LEU A 26 10.77 -0.20 20.80
N GLY A 27 12.04 -0.24 20.46
CA GLY A 27 12.60 0.49 19.34
C GLY A 27 12.56 -0.32 18.05
N SER A 28 11.38 -0.87 17.65
CA SER A 28 11.22 -1.39 16.30
C SER A 28 11.07 -0.21 15.33
N CYS A 29 12.19 0.34 14.87
CA CYS A 29 12.22 1.10 13.62
C CYS A 29 11.95 0.13 12.48
N SER A 30 10.67 -0.11 12.15
CA SER A 30 10.30 -0.73 10.90
C SER A 30 10.52 0.30 9.80
N SER A 31 11.64 0.23 9.10
CA SER A 31 11.71 0.73 7.73
C SER A 31 10.67 -0.07 6.96
N ILE A 32 9.55 0.56 6.61
CA ILE A 32 8.50 -0.09 5.83
C ILE A 32 9.10 -0.34 4.45
N ASP A 33 9.55 -1.56 4.18
CA ASP A 33 10.05 -1.96 2.86
C ASP A 33 8.94 -1.96 1.80
N ALA A 34 7.68 -1.87 2.24
CA ALA A 34 6.51 -1.77 1.37
C ALA A 34 5.38 -0.97 2.03
N PHE A 35 4.76 -0.10 1.25
CA PHE A 35 3.53 0.62 1.58
C PHE A 35 2.43 0.15 0.64
N GLU A 36 1.24 -0.17 1.15
CA GLU A 36 0.07 -0.49 0.34
C GLU A 36 -1.17 0.16 0.96
N LYS A 37 -1.94 0.87 0.14
CA LYS A 37 -3.22 1.44 0.55
C LYS A 37 -4.26 1.24 -0.53
N ASN A 38 -5.39 0.66 -0.15
CA ASN A 38 -6.52 0.37 -1.01
C ASN A 38 -7.73 1.20 -0.57
N ALA A 39 -8.50 1.67 -1.56
CA ALA A 39 -9.80 2.28 -1.37
C ALA A 39 -10.89 1.28 -1.79
N GLU A 40 -11.91 1.13 -0.96
CA GLU A 40 -13.09 0.33 -1.28
C GLU A 40 -13.97 1.09 -2.28
N ILE A 41 -14.43 0.40 -3.33
CA ILE A 41 -15.36 0.95 -4.32
C ILE A 41 -16.80 0.75 -3.80
N PRO A 42 -17.55 1.84 -3.59
CA PRO A 42 -18.91 1.74 -3.06
C PRO A 42 -19.78 0.80 -3.90
N LYS A 43 -20.40 -0.17 -3.26
CA LYS A 43 -21.29 -1.17 -3.91
C LYS A 43 -20.65 -1.94 -5.07
N HIS A 44 -19.33 -1.98 -5.15
CA HIS A 44 -18.55 -2.53 -6.27
C HIS A 44 -18.91 -1.88 -7.63
N GLN A 45 -19.24 -0.59 -7.61
CA GLN A 45 -19.65 0.21 -8.75
C GLN A 45 -18.77 1.45 -8.83
N TRP A 46 -17.73 1.40 -9.64
CA TRP A 46 -16.75 2.49 -9.72
C TRP A 46 -17.23 3.59 -10.65
N ALA A 47 -17.79 4.66 -10.10
CA ALA A 47 -18.22 5.84 -10.84
C ALA A 47 -17.01 6.73 -11.22
N TYR A 48 -17.14 7.55 -12.30
CA TYR A 48 -16.09 8.46 -12.77
C TYR A 48 -15.69 9.53 -11.75
N ASP A 49 -16.63 9.95 -10.92
CA ASP A 49 -16.43 10.96 -9.89
C ASP A 49 -15.80 10.40 -8.61
N PHE A 50 -15.84 9.09 -8.42
CA PHE A 50 -15.10 8.44 -7.33
C PHE A 50 -13.64 8.27 -7.73
N GLN A 51 -12.80 9.21 -7.25
CA GLN A 51 -11.38 9.29 -7.57
C GLN A 51 -10.54 9.17 -6.29
N PRO A 52 -10.31 7.94 -5.79
CA PRO A 52 -9.58 7.75 -4.56
C PRO A 52 -8.14 8.26 -4.65
N GLU A 53 -7.69 8.88 -3.56
CA GLU A 53 -6.33 9.36 -3.38
C GLU A 53 -5.58 8.49 -2.38
N VAL A 54 -4.36 8.16 -2.73
CA VAL A 54 -3.40 7.46 -1.89
C VAL A 54 -2.24 8.41 -1.62
N GLU A 55 -2.04 8.73 -0.37
CA GLU A 55 -0.92 9.55 0.11
C GLU A 55 0.11 8.67 0.80
N PHE A 56 1.39 8.85 0.47
CA PHE A 56 2.52 8.14 1.07
C PHE A 56 3.72 9.08 1.23
N ASN A 57 4.56 8.79 2.22
CA ASN A 57 5.74 9.59 2.52
C ASN A 57 7.02 8.89 2.07
N ILE A 58 7.88 9.61 1.35
CA ILE A 58 9.20 9.17 0.94
C ILE A 58 10.25 9.91 1.79
N THR A 59 11.04 9.15 2.52
CA THR A 59 12.19 9.65 3.30
C THR A 59 13.52 9.26 2.69
N ASP A 60 13.56 8.17 1.92
CA ASP A 60 14.75 7.64 1.27
C ASP A 60 14.69 7.93 -0.24
N THR A 61 15.52 8.86 -0.69
CA THR A 61 15.64 9.25 -2.12
C THR A 61 16.81 8.58 -2.82
N VAL A 62 17.54 7.69 -2.14
CA VAL A 62 18.69 6.96 -2.72
C VAL A 62 18.24 5.63 -3.31
N SER A 63 17.40 4.90 -2.61
CA SER A 63 16.85 3.62 -3.07
C SER A 63 15.95 3.78 -4.30
N THR A 64 15.81 2.70 -5.04
CA THR A 64 14.83 2.58 -6.12
C THR A 64 13.57 1.87 -5.63
N TYR A 65 12.45 2.15 -6.29
CA TYR A 65 11.13 1.67 -5.88
C TYR A 65 10.36 1.12 -7.08
N ASN A 66 9.51 0.15 -6.81
CA ASN A 66 8.47 -0.28 -7.71
C ASN A 66 7.15 0.35 -7.27
N VAL A 67 6.37 0.83 -8.23
CA VAL A 67 5.01 1.37 -8.02
C VAL A 67 4.03 0.46 -8.75
N LEU A 68 3.12 -0.13 -7.99
CA LEU A 68 2.12 -1.04 -8.50
C LEU A 68 0.71 -0.49 -8.24
N VAL A 69 -0.19 -0.67 -9.19
CA VAL A 69 -1.63 -0.53 -8.93
C VAL A 69 -2.14 -1.86 -8.39
N THR A 70 -2.88 -1.78 -7.32
CA THR A 70 -3.62 -2.92 -6.76
C THR A 70 -5.07 -2.80 -7.19
N LEU A 71 -5.65 -3.90 -7.67
CA LEU A 71 -7.04 -3.98 -8.09
C LEU A 71 -7.65 -5.27 -7.58
N ARG A 72 -8.85 -5.19 -7.00
CA ARG A 72 -9.64 -6.36 -6.65
C ARG A 72 -10.97 -6.28 -7.37
N HIS A 73 -11.34 -7.35 -8.07
CA HIS A 73 -12.60 -7.46 -8.81
C HIS A 73 -13.20 -8.86 -8.65
N THR A 74 -14.47 -9.01 -9.00
CA THR A 74 -15.10 -10.33 -9.07
C THR A 74 -14.88 -10.97 -10.45
N ASP A 75 -15.11 -12.26 -10.58
CA ASP A 75 -15.08 -13.00 -11.83
C ASP A 75 -16.15 -12.54 -12.83
N ALA A 76 -17.21 -11.85 -12.35
CA ALA A 76 -18.24 -11.22 -13.17
C ALA A 76 -17.81 -9.89 -13.82
N TYR A 77 -16.57 -9.43 -13.61
CA TYR A 77 -16.06 -8.24 -14.32
C TYR A 77 -16.03 -8.47 -15.82
N ALA A 78 -16.62 -7.53 -16.60
CA ALA A 78 -16.99 -7.77 -17.99
C ALA A 78 -15.84 -7.65 -19.01
N TYR A 79 -14.66 -7.14 -18.61
CA TYR A 79 -13.58 -6.77 -19.52
C TYR A 79 -12.29 -7.52 -19.22
N LYS A 80 -11.46 -7.73 -20.27
CA LYS A 80 -10.11 -8.32 -20.15
C LYS A 80 -9.05 -7.34 -19.67
N ASN A 81 -9.40 -6.04 -19.60
CA ASN A 81 -8.51 -4.95 -19.23
C ASN A 81 -9.26 -3.90 -18.41
N ILE A 82 -8.51 -2.96 -17.86
CA ILE A 82 -9.07 -1.73 -17.31
C ILE A 82 -8.18 -0.55 -17.71
N TRP A 83 -8.81 0.54 -18.17
CA TRP A 83 -8.15 1.80 -18.45
C TRP A 83 -8.30 2.74 -17.26
N LEU A 84 -7.18 3.27 -16.80
CA LEU A 84 -7.10 4.19 -15.66
C LEU A 84 -6.38 5.47 -16.03
N PHE A 85 -6.80 6.60 -15.49
CA PHE A 85 -5.91 7.72 -15.24
C PHE A 85 -5.25 7.56 -13.89
N LEU A 86 -3.93 7.70 -13.88
CA LEU A 86 -3.11 7.89 -12.69
C LEU A 86 -2.68 9.37 -12.68
N SER A 87 -3.02 10.07 -11.62
CA SER A 87 -2.60 11.45 -11.43
C SER A 87 -1.67 11.53 -10.23
N THR A 88 -0.43 12.00 -10.44
CA THR A 88 0.60 12.08 -9.41
C THR A 88 0.87 13.52 -9.03
N ARG A 89 1.07 13.78 -7.74
CA ARG A 89 1.52 15.07 -7.21
C ARG A 89 2.71 14.84 -6.29
N GLN A 90 3.81 15.52 -6.59
CA GLN A 90 5.04 15.44 -5.80
C GLN A 90 5.02 16.46 -4.64
N PRO A 91 5.89 16.29 -3.62
CA PRO A 91 6.06 17.27 -2.56
C PRO A 91 6.41 18.67 -3.12
N GLY A 92 5.63 19.68 -2.70
CA GLY A 92 5.77 21.06 -3.14
C GLY A 92 5.06 21.42 -4.45
N ASP A 93 4.52 20.45 -5.19
CA ASP A 93 3.75 20.75 -6.41
C ASP A 93 2.29 21.07 -6.06
N SER A 94 1.70 22.06 -6.75
CA SER A 94 0.29 22.43 -6.62
C SER A 94 -0.63 21.67 -7.59
N THR A 95 -0.08 21.06 -8.63
CA THR A 95 -0.83 20.43 -9.72
C THR A 95 -0.52 18.94 -9.83
N PHE A 96 -1.47 18.18 -10.35
CA PHE A 96 -1.30 16.78 -10.67
C PHE A 96 -0.77 16.60 -12.09
N GLN A 97 0.21 15.70 -12.25
CA GLN A 97 0.61 15.15 -13.55
C GLN A 97 -0.28 13.93 -13.82
N LYS A 98 -0.95 13.91 -14.97
CA LYS A 98 -1.96 12.91 -15.31
C LYS A 98 -1.53 12.07 -16.50
N GLU A 99 -1.51 10.76 -16.35
CA GLU A 99 -1.19 9.78 -17.40
C GLU A 99 -2.25 8.70 -17.48
N ARG A 100 -2.43 8.11 -18.65
CA ARG A 100 -3.40 7.04 -18.89
C ARG A 100 -2.68 5.72 -19.07
N PHE A 101 -3.15 4.70 -18.34
CA PHE A 101 -2.59 3.35 -18.36
C PHE A 101 -3.66 2.33 -18.67
N GLU A 102 -3.26 1.30 -19.39
CA GLU A 102 -4.04 0.09 -19.57
C GLU A 102 -3.44 -1.01 -18.67
N LEU A 103 -4.28 -1.65 -17.88
CA LEU A 103 -3.94 -2.83 -17.11
C LEU A 103 -4.63 -4.03 -17.73
N THR A 104 -3.85 -5.00 -18.19
CA THR A 104 -4.38 -6.29 -18.66
C THR A 104 -4.77 -7.14 -17.46
N LEU A 105 -5.98 -7.67 -17.45
CA LEU A 105 -6.53 -8.47 -16.34
C LEU A 105 -6.74 -9.94 -16.71
N GLN A 106 -6.72 -10.28 -18.00
CA GLN A 106 -6.77 -11.67 -18.48
C GLN A 106 -5.60 -11.96 -19.42
N ASP A 107 -5.12 -13.18 -19.39
CA ASP A 107 -4.15 -13.69 -20.36
C ASP A 107 -4.80 -13.99 -21.72
N GLN A 108 -4.01 -14.55 -22.65
CA GLN A 108 -4.47 -14.86 -24.00
C GLN A 108 -5.52 -16.00 -24.01
N GLU A 109 -5.47 -16.86 -23.03
CA GLU A 109 -6.41 -17.96 -22.83
C GLU A 109 -7.72 -17.53 -22.12
N GLY A 110 -7.80 -16.26 -21.70
CA GLY A 110 -8.96 -15.71 -21.00
C GLY A 110 -8.98 -16.00 -19.49
N LYS A 111 -7.87 -16.46 -18.92
CA LYS A 111 -7.72 -16.69 -17.50
C LYS A 111 -7.36 -15.37 -16.79
N TRP A 112 -7.98 -15.12 -15.64
CA TRP A 112 -7.66 -13.96 -14.83
C TRP A 112 -6.22 -13.97 -14.32
N ILE A 113 -5.54 -12.84 -14.48
CA ILE A 113 -4.21 -12.59 -13.95
C ILE A 113 -4.33 -12.23 -12.46
N GLY A 114 -3.36 -12.70 -11.65
CA GLY A 114 -3.31 -12.39 -10.23
C GLY A 114 -3.62 -13.58 -9.33
N THR A 115 -4.01 -13.29 -8.08
CA THR A 115 -4.35 -14.30 -7.09
C THR A 115 -5.86 -14.36 -6.94
N GLY A 116 -6.43 -15.55 -7.20
CA GLY A 116 -7.86 -15.81 -7.07
C GLY A 116 -8.19 -16.55 -5.78
N MET A 117 -9.30 -16.18 -5.16
CA MET A 117 -9.92 -16.91 -4.07
C MET A 117 -11.44 -16.91 -4.30
N SER A 118 -11.99 -18.10 -4.61
CA SER A 118 -13.39 -18.24 -5.02
C SER A 118 -13.68 -17.40 -6.30
N ASP A 119 -14.59 -16.44 -6.23
CA ASP A 119 -15.02 -15.54 -7.29
C ASP A 119 -14.32 -14.17 -7.27
N ILE A 120 -13.31 -14.00 -6.40
CA ILE A 120 -12.58 -12.73 -6.23
C ILE A 120 -11.14 -12.88 -6.74
N TRP A 121 -10.69 -11.89 -7.49
CA TRP A 121 -9.34 -11.79 -8.04
C TRP A 121 -8.64 -10.53 -7.57
N GLU A 122 -7.40 -10.68 -7.11
CA GLU A 122 -6.53 -9.59 -6.72
C GLU A 122 -5.33 -9.51 -7.65
N VAL A 123 -5.16 -8.35 -8.26
CA VAL A 123 -4.07 -8.03 -9.20
C VAL A 123 -3.16 -6.98 -8.58
N ARG A 124 -1.85 -7.21 -8.62
CA ARG A 124 -0.80 -6.21 -8.37
C ARG A 124 -0.08 -5.94 -9.68
N TYR A 125 -0.51 -4.91 -10.37
CA TYR A 125 0.00 -4.57 -11.71
C TYR A 125 1.16 -3.58 -11.61
N PRO A 126 2.40 -3.94 -12.05
CA PRO A 126 3.53 -3.02 -12.01
C PRO A 126 3.36 -1.92 -13.05
N LEU A 127 3.32 -0.66 -12.59
CA LEU A 127 3.31 0.52 -13.46
C LEU A 127 4.72 1.04 -13.71
N PHE A 128 5.47 1.19 -12.63
CA PHE A 128 6.85 1.68 -12.70
C PHE A 128 7.77 0.75 -11.93
N ASN A 129 8.88 0.40 -12.53
CA ASN A 129 9.89 -0.46 -11.92
C ASN A 129 11.20 0.32 -11.78
N ASN A 130 11.87 0.13 -10.64
CA ASN A 130 13.19 0.69 -10.35
C ASN A 130 13.27 2.23 -10.51
N ILE A 131 12.18 2.94 -10.23
CA ILE A 131 12.18 4.41 -10.24
C ILE A 131 12.80 4.96 -8.97
N ARG A 132 13.33 6.18 -9.05
CA ARG A 132 13.83 6.91 -7.90
C ARG A 132 12.95 8.12 -7.64
N PHE A 133 12.49 8.27 -6.39
CA PHE A 133 11.85 9.49 -5.95
C PHE A 133 12.92 10.54 -5.64
N THR A 134 12.85 11.70 -6.27
CA THR A 134 13.89 12.74 -6.18
C THR A 134 13.70 13.72 -5.04
N LYS A 135 12.48 13.81 -4.49
CA LYS A 135 12.11 14.69 -3.38
C LYS A 135 11.69 13.88 -2.17
N GLN A 136 12.12 14.28 -0.97
CA GLN A 136 11.55 13.78 0.28
C GLN A 136 10.20 14.45 0.56
N GLY A 137 9.29 13.74 1.19
CA GLY A 137 7.99 14.25 1.61
C GLY A 137 6.81 13.46 1.09
N ASN A 138 5.62 14.06 1.17
CA ASN A 138 4.36 13.42 0.83
C ASN A 138 4.09 13.48 -0.67
N TYR A 139 3.90 12.31 -1.26
CA TYR A 139 3.40 12.11 -2.62
C TYR A 139 1.93 11.74 -2.56
N THR A 140 1.16 12.18 -3.54
CA THR A 140 -0.25 11.79 -3.70
C THR A 140 -0.43 11.13 -5.06
N ILE A 141 -1.09 9.98 -5.09
CA ILE A 141 -1.55 9.33 -6.32
C ILE A 141 -3.07 9.28 -6.28
N ARG A 142 -3.72 9.78 -7.33
CA ARG A 142 -5.16 9.71 -7.54
C ARG A 142 -5.45 8.75 -8.67
N LEU A 143 -6.43 7.87 -8.49
CA LEU A 143 -6.86 6.87 -9.46
C LEU A 143 -8.26 7.19 -9.97
N GLN A 144 -8.46 7.09 -11.30
CA GLN A 144 -9.76 7.29 -11.94
C GLN A 144 -9.94 6.26 -13.05
N GLN A 145 -11.03 5.52 -13.06
CA GLN A 145 -11.37 4.65 -14.18
C GLN A 145 -11.79 5.48 -15.42
N THR A 146 -11.45 4.97 -16.63
CA THR A 146 -11.77 5.63 -17.92
C THR A 146 -12.35 4.64 -18.93
N MET A 147 -13.03 3.62 -18.43
CA MET A 147 -13.78 2.67 -19.25
C MET A 147 -15.02 3.36 -19.84
N ARG A 148 -15.75 2.67 -20.70
CA ARG A 148 -17.00 3.20 -21.29
C ARG A 148 -18.16 3.21 -20.30
N ASP A 149 -18.15 2.25 -19.38
CA ASP A 149 -19.23 2.09 -18.40
C ASP A 149 -19.04 3.04 -17.21
N ASN A 150 -20.15 3.67 -16.83
CA ASN A 150 -20.20 4.52 -15.64
C ASN A 150 -21.55 4.33 -14.93
N PRO A 151 -21.59 3.66 -13.77
CA PRO A 151 -20.43 3.09 -13.07
C PRO A 151 -19.87 1.81 -13.69
N LEU A 152 -18.56 1.60 -13.55
CA LEU A 152 -17.91 0.35 -13.89
C LEU A 152 -18.19 -0.69 -12.81
N LEU A 153 -18.86 -1.79 -13.17
CA LEU A 153 -19.34 -2.79 -12.22
C LEU A 153 -18.26 -3.81 -11.86
N HIS A 154 -18.44 -4.46 -10.71
CA HIS A 154 -17.64 -5.59 -10.23
C HIS A 154 -16.20 -5.27 -9.85
N VAL A 155 -15.86 -3.99 -9.66
CA VAL A 155 -14.60 -3.56 -9.07
C VAL A 155 -14.80 -3.33 -7.57
N MET A 156 -14.09 -4.06 -6.73
CA MET A 156 -14.25 -4.04 -5.28
C MET A 156 -13.34 -3.02 -4.60
N ASN A 157 -12.06 -3.03 -4.97
CA ASN A 157 -11.04 -2.15 -4.41
C ASN A 157 -10.08 -1.70 -5.50
N VAL A 158 -9.52 -0.52 -5.32
CA VAL A 158 -8.38 -0.02 -6.09
C VAL A 158 -7.40 0.69 -5.18
N GLY A 159 -6.11 0.58 -5.46
CA GLY A 159 -5.09 1.18 -4.62
C GLY A 159 -3.72 1.23 -5.25
N VAL A 160 -2.75 1.58 -4.43
CA VAL A 160 -1.35 1.69 -4.83
C VAL A 160 -0.47 0.97 -3.81
N ARG A 161 0.51 0.24 -4.32
CA ARG A 161 1.59 -0.36 -3.56
C ARG A 161 2.91 0.27 -3.99
N ILE A 162 3.69 0.73 -3.03
CA ILE A 162 5.05 1.22 -3.20
C ILE A 162 5.95 0.26 -2.44
N GLU A 163 6.95 -0.30 -3.08
CA GLU A 163 7.93 -1.18 -2.43
C GLU A 163 9.33 -0.89 -2.92
N LYS A 164 10.32 -1.05 -2.04
CA LYS A 164 11.73 -0.94 -2.46
C LYS A 164 12.03 -2.04 -3.46
N ALA A 165 12.67 -1.67 -4.56
CA ALA A 165 13.15 -2.63 -5.53
C ALA A 165 14.26 -3.49 -4.89
N LYS A 166 14.22 -4.79 -5.14
CA LYS A 166 15.29 -5.69 -4.72
C LYS A 166 16.50 -5.45 -5.62
N SER A 167 17.64 -5.18 -5.00
CA SER A 167 18.95 -5.13 -5.66
C SER A 167 19.44 -6.53 -6.03
#